data_b7a17dc3fe50861691fd569fd5445bf2
#
_entry.id   b7a17dc3fe50861691fd569fd5445bf2
#
_cell.length_a   1.000
_cell.length_b   1.000
_cell.length_c   1.000
_cell.angle_alpha   90.00
_cell.angle_beta   90.00
_cell.angle_gamma   90.00
#
_symmetry.space_group_name_H-M   'P 1'
#
loop_
_entity.id
_entity.type
_entity.pdbx_description
1 polymer ?
#
loop_
_entity_poly.entity_id
_entity_poly.type
_entity_poly.pdbx_seq_one_letter_code
_entity_poly.pdbx_strand_id
1 'polypeptide(L)'
;MRNFAVLASLGALLWLAQPTVAAPITYDCQARMTRVWTPPPPAPGDATPWQCTTPTAKTPVGVHWQRNSLEYCRLSVNVYDEALAAAQRMARTHRPGTWLVLMDADETVIDNSLFERERQMCGGEFKDPQWRSWVKAAMAADVPGAAAFTNGVHRLGGLVGIVTNRSVEDDELTKATLKKAGIWFDYEVGMTGDHSDKTERWRSAETALTTKAHGRPVAVMWLGDQVTDLAILDRRGKLLRAMSEDDRGDGVGNYLFLLPNAMYGGWQKNPDR
;
A
#
# COMPACT_ATOMS: atom_id res chain seq x y z
N MET A 1 32.04 22.18 67.06
CA MET A 1 30.94 21.37 66.52
C MET A 1 30.75 21.77 65.07
N ARG A 2 31.17 20.93 64.14
CA ARG A 2 31.10 21.20 62.68
C ARG A 2 29.97 20.34 62.09
N ASN A 3 28.93 21.00 61.59
CA ASN A 3 27.82 20.33 60.89
C ASN A 3 28.25 20.00 59.46
N PHE A 4 28.25 18.70 59.12
CA PHE A 4 28.36 18.23 57.73
C PHE A 4 26.96 18.10 57.18
N ALA A 5 26.63 18.90 56.17
CA ALA A 5 25.42 18.70 55.34
C ALA A 5 25.73 17.68 54.28
N VAL A 6 25.01 16.58 54.27
CA VAL A 6 25.02 15.55 53.21
C VAL A 6 24.06 15.98 52.13
N LEU A 7 24.58 16.36 50.96
CA LEU A 7 23.80 16.57 49.72
C LEU A 7 23.46 15.20 49.10
N ALA A 8 22.21 14.79 49.19
CA ALA A 8 21.69 13.65 48.45
C ALA A 8 21.36 14.08 47.02
N SER A 9 22.16 13.64 46.08
CA SER A 9 21.87 13.82 44.64
C SER A 9 20.80 12.80 44.22
N LEU A 10 19.57 13.25 43.95
CA LEU A 10 18.54 12.48 43.24
C LEU A 10 18.93 12.33 41.76
N GLY A 11 19.50 11.18 41.42
CA GLY A 11 19.68 10.76 40.05
C GLY A 11 18.30 10.38 39.47
N ALA A 12 17.73 11.25 38.62
CA ALA A 12 16.57 10.89 37.82
C ALA A 12 17.00 9.83 36.80
N LEU A 13 16.65 8.57 37.03
CA LEU A 13 16.71 7.52 36.03
C LEU A 13 15.65 7.86 34.95
N LEU A 14 16.08 8.42 33.83
CA LEU A 14 15.31 8.45 32.60
C LEU A 14 15.13 6.98 32.13
N TRP A 15 13.98 6.40 32.45
CA TRP A 15 13.52 5.19 31.78
C TRP A 15 13.29 5.54 30.32
N LEU A 16 14.28 5.25 29.45
CA LEU A 16 14.06 5.18 28.01
C LEU A 16 13.10 4.02 27.77
N ALA A 17 11.82 4.33 27.53
CA ALA A 17 10.84 3.33 27.13
C ALA A 17 11.42 2.59 25.91
N GLN A 18 11.74 1.32 26.08
CA GLN A 18 12.13 0.45 24.98
C GLN A 18 10.98 0.47 23.97
N PRO A 19 11.21 0.70 22.68
CA PRO A 19 10.15 0.59 21.71
C PRO A 19 9.59 -0.82 21.78
N THR A 20 8.35 -0.93 22.22
CA THR A 20 7.63 -2.20 22.24
C THR A 20 7.60 -2.72 20.81
N VAL A 21 8.03 -3.97 20.60
CA VAL A 21 7.85 -4.66 19.33
C VAL A 21 6.34 -4.64 19.06
N ALA A 22 5.91 -4.03 17.93
CA ALA A 22 4.50 -4.03 17.60
C ALA A 22 4.04 -5.48 17.46
N ALA A 23 2.85 -5.77 17.97
CA ALA A 23 2.25 -7.09 17.81
C ALA A 23 2.06 -7.39 16.31
N PRO A 24 2.16 -8.66 15.91
CA PRO A 24 1.85 -9.08 14.54
C PRO A 24 0.47 -8.58 14.11
N ILE A 25 0.33 -8.30 12.81
CA ILE A 25 -0.93 -7.87 12.22
C ILE A 25 -1.96 -9.00 12.38
N THR A 26 -3.05 -8.71 13.04
CA THR A 26 -4.19 -9.61 13.13
C THR A 26 -5.19 -9.24 12.04
N TYR A 27 -5.52 -10.20 11.17
CA TYR A 27 -6.53 -10.05 10.13
C TYR A 27 -7.37 -11.32 10.06
N ASP A 28 -8.69 -11.18 10.03
CA ASP A 28 -9.60 -12.33 9.96
C ASP A 28 -9.76 -12.82 8.52
N CYS A 29 -8.80 -13.62 8.08
CA CYS A 29 -8.82 -14.23 6.76
C CYS A 29 -10.03 -15.17 6.57
N GLN A 30 -10.55 -15.79 7.64
CA GLN A 30 -11.70 -16.67 7.55
C GLN A 30 -12.98 -15.87 7.26
N ALA A 31 -13.19 -14.77 7.99
CA ALA A 31 -14.33 -13.87 7.73
C ALA A 31 -14.27 -13.27 6.31
N ARG A 32 -13.06 -12.94 5.81
CA ARG A 32 -12.90 -12.48 4.43
C ARG A 32 -13.40 -13.50 3.41
N MET A 33 -13.02 -14.78 3.54
CA MET A 33 -13.40 -15.84 2.60
C MET A 33 -14.90 -16.16 2.62
N THR A 34 -15.54 -16.00 3.77
CA THR A 34 -17.00 -16.26 3.90
C THR A 34 -17.86 -15.07 3.52
N ARG A 35 -17.25 -13.91 3.26
CA ARG A 35 -17.97 -12.69 2.90
C ARG A 35 -18.58 -12.81 1.51
N VAL A 36 -19.90 -12.84 1.44
CA VAL A 36 -20.63 -12.76 0.17
C VAL A 36 -20.58 -11.31 -0.33
N TRP A 37 -19.98 -11.12 -1.47
CA TRP A 37 -19.96 -9.83 -2.16
C TRP A 37 -20.98 -9.83 -3.29
N THR A 38 -22.11 -9.21 -3.07
CA THR A 38 -23.06 -8.91 -4.14
C THR A 38 -22.83 -7.47 -4.56
N PRO A 39 -22.47 -7.20 -5.83
CA PRO A 39 -22.37 -5.82 -6.29
C PRO A 39 -23.76 -5.16 -6.15
N PRO A 40 -23.82 -3.89 -5.75
CA PRO A 40 -25.07 -3.15 -5.77
C PRO A 40 -25.54 -3.01 -7.22
N PRO A 41 -26.83 -2.79 -7.45
CA PRO A 41 -27.30 -2.50 -8.80
C PRO A 41 -26.58 -1.25 -9.36
N PRO A 42 -26.44 -1.14 -10.70
CA PRO A 42 -25.91 0.06 -11.33
C PRO A 42 -26.63 1.32 -10.85
N ALA A 43 -25.89 2.41 -10.72
CA ALA A 43 -26.50 3.69 -10.37
C ALA A 43 -27.49 4.13 -11.48
N PRO A 44 -28.66 4.69 -11.13
CA PRO A 44 -29.59 5.19 -12.12
C PRO A 44 -28.92 6.17 -13.07
N GLY A 45 -29.03 5.94 -14.39
CA GLY A 45 -28.43 6.78 -15.41
C GLY A 45 -26.93 6.54 -15.67
N ASP A 46 -26.30 5.56 -15.04
CA ASP A 46 -24.93 5.15 -15.40
C ASP A 46 -24.94 4.43 -16.75
N ALA A 47 -24.44 5.10 -17.78
CA ALA A 47 -24.36 4.56 -19.14
C ALA A 47 -23.28 3.47 -19.30
N THR A 48 -22.36 3.37 -18.35
CA THR A 48 -21.21 2.45 -18.39
C THR A 48 -20.96 1.82 -17.02
N PRO A 49 -21.92 1.05 -16.49
CA PRO A 49 -21.79 0.46 -15.16
C PRO A 49 -20.62 -0.51 -15.12
N TRP A 50 -19.91 -0.54 -14.00
CA TRP A 50 -18.84 -1.50 -13.75
C TRP A 50 -19.35 -2.91 -13.45
N GLN A 51 -20.63 -3.03 -13.08
CA GLN A 51 -21.26 -4.31 -12.79
C GLN A 51 -21.56 -5.12 -14.07
N CYS A 52 -21.34 -6.40 -14.01
CA CYS A 52 -21.69 -7.33 -15.08
C CYS A 52 -23.17 -7.73 -14.97
N THR A 53 -24.02 -7.25 -15.85
CA THR A 53 -25.44 -7.58 -15.87
C THR A 53 -25.77 -8.85 -16.67
N THR A 54 -24.87 -9.25 -17.59
CA THR A 54 -25.06 -10.41 -18.45
C THR A 54 -23.75 -11.22 -18.52
N PRO A 55 -23.46 -12.05 -17.51
CA PRO A 55 -22.23 -12.84 -17.48
C PRO A 55 -22.15 -13.81 -18.66
N THR A 56 -21.02 -13.81 -19.38
CA THR A 56 -20.71 -14.72 -20.48
C THR A 56 -19.63 -15.74 -20.13
N ALA A 57 -18.94 -15.54 -19.00
CA ALA A 57 -17.83 -16.37 -18.53
C ALA A 57 -17.92 -16.66 -17.03
N LYS A 58 -17.16 -17.66 -16.59
CA LYS A 58 -16.92 -17.92 -15.16
C LYS A 58 -15.85 -16.99 -14.63
N THR A 59 -15.83 -16.80 -13.31
CA THR A 59 -14.73 -16.08 -12.63
C THR A 59 -13.39 -16.73 -12.97
N PRO A 60 -12.43 -15.99 -13.53
CA PRO A 60 -11.10 -16.51 -13.83
C PRO A 60 -10.35 -16.97 -12.58
N VAL A 61 -9.43 -17.93 -12.76
CA VAL A 61 -8.71 -18.58 -11.65
C VAL A 61 -7.97 -17.57 -10.77
N GLY A 62 -7.26 -16.60 -11.37
CA GLY A 62 -6.52 -15.58 -10.60
C GLY A 62 -7.43 -14.71 -9.73
N VAL A 63 -8.57 -14.27 -10.29
CA VAL A 63 -9.58 -13.50 -9.54
C VAL A 63 -10.22 -14.35 -8.45
N HIS A 64 -10.54 -15.63 -8.77
CA HIS A 64 -11.11 -16.55 -7.79
C HIS A 64 -10.12 -16.78 -6.62
N TRP A 65 -8.85 -17.01 -6.92
CA TRP A 65 -7.80 -17.18 -5.93
C TRP A 65 -7.68 -15.97 -5.02
N GLN A 66 -7.57 -14.75 -5.58
CA GLN A 66 -7.43 -13.53 -4.80
C GLN A 66 -8.64 -13.26 -3.90
N ARG A 67 -9.85 -13.55 -4.38
CA ARG A 67 -11.08 -13.30 -3.62
C ARG A 67 -11.37 -14.35 -2.55
N ASN A 68 -11.07 -15.61 -2.84
CA ASN A 68 -11.64 -16.74 -2.09
C ASN A 68 -10.60 -17.68 -1.46
N SER A 69 -9.27 -17.43 -1.64
CA SER A 69 -8.27 -18.31 -1.05
C SER A 69 -7.77 -17.79 0.30
N LEU A 70 -7.52 -18.72 1.20
CA LEU A 70 -6.86 -18.45 2.47
C LEU A 70 -5.39 -18.06 2.24
N GLU A 71 -4.79 -18.67 1.22
CA GLU A 71 -3.39 -18.47 0.82
C GLU A 71 -3.13 -17.02 0.45
N TYR A 72 -3.97 -16.42 -0.42
CA TYR A 72 -3.83 -14.99 -0.76
C TYR A 72 -3.87 -14.11 0.49
N CYS A 73 -4.89 -14.33 1.33
CA CYS A 73 -5.03 -13.52 2.54
C CYS A 73 -3.82 -13.66 3.47
N ARG A 74 -3.35 -14.89 3.70
CA ARG A 74 -2.19 -15.13 4.57
C ARG A 74 -0.89 -14.61 4.00
N LEU A 75 -0.67 -14.76 2.68
CA LEU A 75 0.51 -14.21 2.02
C LEU A 75 0.53 -12.69 2.14
N SER A 76 -0.58 -12.01 1.87
CA SER A 76 -0.67 -10.55 2.01
C SER A 76 -0.39 -10.09 3.44
N VAL A 77 -1.01 -10.73 4.44
CA VAL A 77 -0.76 -10.41 5.87
C VAL A 77 0.70 -10.64 6.23
N ASN A 78 1.33 -11.73 5.79
CA ASN A 78 2.75 -12.01 6.07
C ASN A 78 3.67 -10.95 5.48
N VAL A 79 3.42 -10.49 4.24
CA VAL A 79 4.20 -9.40 3.63
C VAL A 79 4.09 -8.12 4.47
N TYR A 80 2.89 -7.79 4.93
CA TYR A 80 2.70 -6.61 5.78
C TYR A 80 3.30 -6.77 7.18
N ASP A 81 3.31 -7.96 7.77
CA ASP A 81 3.99 -8.24 9.04
C ASP A 81 5.51 -8.03 8.91
N GLU A 82 6.11 -8.57 7.85
CA GLU A 82 7.54 -8.38 7.57
C GLU A 82 7.88 -6.90 7.31
N ALA A 83 7.03 -6.20 6.54
CA ALA A 83 7.18 -4.77 6.30
C ALA A 83 7.04 -3.95 7.58
N LEU A 84 6.10 -4.29 8.48
CA LEU A 84 5.94 -3.62 9.77
C LEU A 84 7.14 -3.83 10.67
N ALA A 85 7.70 -5.05 10.70
CA ALA A 85 8.94 -5.32 11.43
C ALA A 85 10.12 -4.50 10.86
N ALA A 86 10.20 -4.31 9.52
CA ALA A 86 11.17 -3.42 8.89
C ALA A 86 10.92 -1.95 9.28
N ALA A 87 9.68 -1.48 9.25
CA ALA A 87 9.32 -0.12 9.66
C ALA A 87 9.72 0.17 11.12
N GLN A 88 9.58 -0.82 12.02
CA GLN A 88 10.07 -0.71 13.40
C GLN A 88 11.59 -0.54 13.48
N ARG A 89 12.36 -1.21 12.60
CA ARG A 89 13.81 -1.01 12.52
C ARG A 89 14.14 0.41 12.03
N MET A 90 13.40 0.93 11.03
CA MET A 90 13.56 2.31 10.55
C MET A 90 13.24 3.34 11.63
N ALA A 91 12.18 3.14 12.40
CA ALA A 91 11.80 4.03 13.51
C ALA A 91 12.87 4.15 14.62
N ARG A 92 13.76 3.16 14.76
CA ARG A 92 14.89 3.22 15.73
C ARG A 92 16.03 4.13 15.26
N THR A 93 16.16 4.34 13.96
CA THR A 93 17.28 5.08 13.34
C THR A 93 16.86 6.42 12.76
N HIS A 94 15.56 6.65 12.61
CA HIS A 94 14.99 7.87 12.04
C HIS A 94 14.09 8.56 13.06
N ARG A 95 14.11 9.88 13.10
CA ARG A 95 13.22 10.67 13.95
C ARG A 95 11.79 10.65 13.36
N PRO A 96 10.74 10.75 14.19
CA PRO A 96 9.37 10.90 13.69
C PRO A 96 9.27 12.04 12.67
N GLY A 97 8.51 11.83 11.59
CA GLY A 97 8.30 12.79 10.52
C GLY A 97 9.45 12.95 9.52
N THR A 98 10.55 12.18 9.66
CA THR A 98 11.72 12.28 8.75
C THR A 98 11.91 11.11 7.81
N TRP A 99 11.05 10.08 7.86
CA TRP A 99 11.11 8.90 7.02
C TRP A 99 9.75 8.58 6.42
N LEU A 100 9.76 8.03 5.22
CA LEU A 100 8.60 7.85 4.36
C LEU A 100 8.55 6.42 3.81
N VAL A 101 7.38 5.82 3.88
CA VAL A 101 7.04 4.58 3.18
C VAL A 101 6.23 4.96 1.95
N LEU A 102 6.64 4.49 0.78
CA LEU A 102 5.96 4.70 -0.49
C LEU A 102 5.25 3.42 -0.91
N MET A 103 4.00 3.53 -1.30
CA MET A 103 3.15 2.39 -1.65
C MET A 103 2.37 2.67 -2.93
N ASP A 104 2.13 1.62 -3.71
CA ASP A 104 1.09 1.65 -4.73
C ASP A 104 -0.32 1.60 -4.10
N ALA A 105 -1.36 1.85 -4.89
CA ALA A 105 -2.73 1.78 -4.44
C ALA A 105 -3.40 0.45 -4.77
N ASP A 106 -3.54 0.15 -6.07
CA ASP A 106 -4.35 -0.95 -6.58
C ASP A 106 -3.67 -2.30 -6.35
N GLU A 107 -4.37 -3.27 -5.77
CA GLU A 107 -3.86 -4.58 -5.34
C GLU A 107 -2.70 -4.53 -4.34
N THR A 108 -2.36 -3.32 -3.92
CA THR A 108 -1.38 -3.07 -2.85
C THR A 108 -2.09 -2.67 -1.56
N VAL A 109 -2.75 -1.52 -1.49
CA VAL A 109 -3.48 -1.12 -0.28
C VAL A 109 -5.00 -1.27 -0.41
N ILE A 110 -5.53 -1.25 -1.63
CA ILE A 110 -6.95 -1.47 -1.94
C ILE A 110 -7.12 -2.60 -2.95
N ASP A 111 -8.15 -3.40 -2.74
CA ASP A 111 -8.47 -4.63 -3.48
C ASP A 111 -9.59 -4.36 -4.49
N ASN A 112 -9.26 -4.39 -5.78
CA ASN A 112 -10.20 -4.21 -6.89
C ASN A 112 -10.71 -5.55 -7.46
N SER A 113 -10.48 -6.66 -6.79
CA SER A 113 -10.87 -7.98 -7.29
C SER A 113 -12.37 -8.11 -7.59
N LEU A 114 -13.22 -7.27 -6.97
CA LEU A 114 -14.64 -7.24 -7.32
C LEU A 114 -14.87 -6.64 -8.70
N PHE A 115 -14.20 -5.53 -9.02
CA PHE A 115 -14.21 -4.94 -10.37
C PHE A 115 -13.65 -5.93 -11.40
N GLU A 116 -12.53 -6.55 -11.10
CA GLU A 116 -11.90 -7.53 -11.98
C GLU A 116 -12.81 -8.74 -12.26
N ARG A 117 -13.53 -9.21 -11.24
CA ARG A 117 -14.53 -10.26 -11.41
C ARG A 117 -15.63 -9.85 -12.39
N GLU A 118 -16.25 -8.71 -12.15
CA GLU A 118 -17.36 -8.21 -12.97
C GLU A 118 -16.90 -7.95 -14.41
N ARG A 119 -15.76 -7.29 -14.58
CA ARG A 119 -15.16 -7.02 -15.89
C ARG A 119 -14.93 -8.31 -16.68
N GLN A 120 -14.25 -9.28 -16.08
CA GLN A 120 -13.86 -10.51 -16.76
C GLN A 120 -15.04 -11.45 -17.02
N MET A 121 -16.06 -11.42 -16.19
CA MET A 121 -17.31 -12.16 -16.45
C MET A 121 -18.10 -11.59 -17.63
N CYS A 122 -17.94 -10.32 -17.96
CA CYS A 122 -18.60 -9.63 -19.07
C CYS A 122 -17.74 -9.43 -20.32
N GLY A 123 -16.72 -10.24 -20.55
CA GLY A 123 -15.93 -10.22 -21.79
C GLY A 123 -14.48 -9.79 -21.65
N GLY A 124 -14.05 -9.36 -20.46
CA GLY A 124 -12.63 -9.27 -20.12
C GLY A 124 -11.87 -8.02 -20.56
N GLU A 125 -12.39 -7.19 -21.46
CA GLU A 125 -11.70 -5.97 -21.86
C GLU A 125 -11.73 -4.91 -20.77
N PHE A 126 -10.59 -4.24 -20.55
CA PHE A 126 -10.53 -3.04 -19.73
C PHE A 126 -11.12 -1.85 -20.49
N LYS A 127 -12.03 -1.11 -19.85
CA LYS A 127 -12.64 0.09 -20.44
C LYS A 127 -12.62 1.22 -19.42
N ASP A 128 -11.98 2.33 -19.77
CA ASP A 128 -11.85 3.49 -18.88
C ASP A 128 -13.17 3.98 -18.29
N PRO A 129 -14.29 4.07 -19.04
CA PRO A 129 -15.55 4.51 -18.44
C PRO A 129 -16.08 3.59 -17.35
N GLN A 130 -15.92 2.26 -17.50
CA GLN A 130 -16.30 1.29 -16.46
C GLN A 130 -15.38 1.37 -15.25
N TRP A 131 -14.08 1.55 -15.47
CA TRP A 131 -13.12 1.79 -14.41
C TRP A 131 -13.46 3.06 -13.62
N ARG A 132 -13.75 4.17 -14.30
CA ARG A 132 -14.19 5.42 -13.63
C ARG A 132 -15.48 5.25 -12.84
N SER A 133 -16.45 4.44 -13.33
CA SER A 133 -17.65 4.10 -12.58
C SER A 133 -17.32 3.33 -11.30
N TRP A 134 -16.37 2.38 -11.36
CA TRP A 134 -15.85 1.67 -10.18
C TRP A 134 -15.17 2.60 -9.18
N VAL A 135 -14.26 3.45 -9.64
CA VAL A 135 -13.56 4.42 -8.78
C VAL A 135 -14.55 5.34 -8.07
N LYS A 136 -15.56 5.85 -8.79
CA LYS A 136 -16.65 6.68 -8.21
C LYS A 136 -17.47 5.94 -7.16
N ALA A 137 -17.68 4.64 -7.32
CA ALA A 137 -18.42 3.82 -6.35
C ALA A 137 -17.68 3.68 -5.01
N ALA A 138 -16.37 3.89 -4.98
CA ALA A 138 -15.50 3.78 -3.81
C ALA A 138 -15.76 2.49 -3.01
N MET A 139 -15.80 1.35 -3.71
CA MET A 139 -16.17 0.04 -3.14
C MET A 139 -14.97 -0.89 -2.94
N ALA A 140 -13.77 -0.50 -3.36
CA ALA A 140 -12.58 -1.28 -3.09
C ALA A 140 -12.39 -1.46 -1.58
N ALA A 141 -12.17 -2.70 -1.16
CA ALA A 141 -11.84 -3.02 0.23
C ALA A 141 -10.33 -2.83 0.47
N ASP A 142 -9.87 -2.97 1.72
CA ASP A 142 -8.44 -3.07 1.99
C ASP A 142 -7.87 -4.40 1.51
N VAL A 143 -6.64 -4.38 1.02
CA VAL A 143 -5.83 -5.59 0.89
C VAL A 143 -5.53 -6.10 2.29
N PRO A 144 -5.63 -7.44 2.55
CA PRO A 144 -5.46 -7.99 3.89
C PRO A 144 -4.16 -7.55 4.57
N GLY A 145 -4.27 -6.82 5.68
CA GLY A 145 -3.14 -6.28 6.44
C GLY A 145 -2.77 -4.83 6.13
N ALA A 146 -3.18 -4.28 4.99
CA ALA A 146 -2.78 -2.93 4.55
C ALA A 146 -3.17 -1.82 5.53
N ALA A 147 -4.42 -1.81 6.00
CA ALA A 147 -4.89 -0.82 6.97
C ALA A 147 -4.11 -0.90 8.29
N ALA A 148 -3.86 -2.11 8.80
CA ALA A 148 -3.08 -2.30 10.02
C ALA A 148 -1.64 -1.83 9.86
N PHE A 149 -1.01 -2.12 8.71
CA PHE A 149 0.35 -1.69 8.38
C PHE A 149 0.46 -0.17 8.30
N THR A 150 -0.35 0.49 7.47
CA THR A 150 -0.27 1.94 7.27
C THR A 150 -0.51 2.73 8.56
N ASN A 151 -1.51 2.31 9.35
CA ASN A 151 -1.73 2.85 10.70
C ASN A 151 -0.56 2.53 11.65
N GLY A 152 0.09 1.38 11.49
CA GLY A 152 1.30 0.99 12.23
C GLY A 152 2.47 1.92 11.95
N VAL A 153 2.76 2.20 10.67
CA VAL A 153 3.78 3.16 10.23
C VAL A 153 3.54 4.54 10.84
N HIS A 154 2.29 5.02 10.77
CA HIS A 154 1.91 6.31 11.37
C HIS A 154 2.20 6.34 12.89
N ARG A 155 1.80 5.31 13.64
CA ARG A 155 2.07 5.21 15.08
C ARG A 155 3.56 5.16 15.42
N LEU A 156 4.40 4.65 14.52
CA LEU A 156 5.86 4.64 14.65
C LEU A 156 6.49 6.00 14.29
N GLY A 157 5.70 6.98 13.87
CA GLY A 157 6.16 8.30 13.45
C GLY A 157 6.68 8.35 12.02
N GLY A 158 6.42 7.31 11.21
CA GLY A 158 6.67 7.33 9.78
C GLY A 158 5.56 8.03 9.00
N LEU A 159 5.87 8.48 7.81
CA LEU A 159 4.94 9.02 6.84
C LEU A 159 4.58 7.95 5.81
N VAL A 160 3.37 8.01 5.27
CA VAL A 160 2.88 7.11 4.21
C VAL A 160 2.52 7.93 2.98
N GLY A 161 3.15 7.62 1.84
CA GLY A 161 2.84 8.20 0.54
C GLY A 161 2.25 7.14 -0.39
N ILE A 162 1.06 7.38 -0.91
CA ILE A 162 0.44 6.55 -1.95
C ILE A 162 0.75 7.15 -3.31
N VAL A 163 1.37 6.36 -4.19
CA VAL A 163 1.75 6.78 -5.55
C VAL A 163 1.18 5.78 -6.53
N THR A 164 0.11 6.15 -7.19
CA THR A 164 -0.70 5.24 -8.00
C THR A 164 -0.70 5.61 -9.49
N ASN A 165 -0.98 4.63 -10.35
CA ASN A 165 -1.26 4.85 -11.78
C ASN A 165 -2.74 5.15 -12.08
N ARG A 166 -3.56 5.35 -11.05
CA ARG A 166 -4.86 6.01 -11.24
C ARG A 166 -4.65 7.42 -11.78
N SER A 167 -5.60 7.93 -12.57
CA SER A 167 -5.52 9.31 -13.10
C SER A 167 -5.49 10.33 -11.95
N VAL A 168 -4.66 11.35 -12.06
CA VAL A 168 -4.65 12.51 -11.16
C VAL A 168 -6.02 13.22 -11.10
N GLU A 169 -6.82 13.10 -12.15
CA GLU A 169 -8.20 13.65 -12.18
C GLU A 169 -9.12 12.94 -11.17
N ASP A 170 -8.77 11.73 -10.75
CA ASP A 170 -9.52 10.91 -9.80
C ASP A 170 -8.91 10.91 -8.39
N ASP A 171 -7.92 11.76 -8.07
CA ASP A 171 -7.22 11.81 -6.78
C ASP A 171 -8.19 11.92 -5.60
N GLU A 172 -9.19 12.83 -5.67
CA GLU A 172 -10.13 12.97 -4.57
C GLU A 172 -11.03 11.73 -4.36
N LEU A 173 -11.37 11.02 -5.44
CA LEU A 173 -12.09 9.75 -5.36
C LEU A 173 -11.19 8.63 -4.82
N THR A 174 -9.92 8.63 -5.21
CA THR A 174 -8.91 7.71 -4.69
C THR A 174 -8.71 7.91 -3.19
N LYS A 175 -8.53 9.15 -2.73
CA LYS A 175 -8.45 9.50 -1.31
C LYS A 175 -9.69 9.08 -0.52
N ALA A 176 -10.88 9.27 -1.10
CA ALA A 176 -12.13 8.83 -0.48
C ALA A 176 -12.17 7.30 -0.32
N THR A 177 -11.74 6.55 -1.34
CA THR A 177 -11.64 5.09 -1.31
C THR A 177 -10.65 4.63 -0.25
N LEU A 178 -9.44 5.20 -0.21
CA LEU A 178 -8.42 4.90 0.78
C LEU A 178 -8.92 5.11 2.21
N LYS A 179 -9.55 6.26 2.48
CA LYS A 179 -10.14 6.57 3.79
C LYS A 179 -11.22 5.56 4.19
N LYS A 180 -12.10 5.19 3.25
CA LYS A 180 -13.18 4.21 3.48
C LYS A 180 -12.63 2.80 3.76
N ALA A 181 -11.51 2.44 3.12
CA ALA A 181 -10.77 1.20 3.37
C ALA A 181 -9.94 1.23 4.68
N GLY A 182 -9.93 2.34 5.41
CA GLY A 182 -9.18 2.50 6.66
C GLY A 182 -7.68 2.68 6.49
N ILE A 183 -7.24 3.00 5.29
CA ILE A 183 -5.82 3.22 4.95
C ILE A 183 -5.39 4.60 5.47
N TRP A 184 -4.35 4.64 6.29
CA TRP A 184 -3.67 5.88 6.64
C TRP A 184 -2.75 6.32 5.51
N PHE A 185 -2.76 7.59 5.17
CA PHE A 185 -1.80 8.20 4.24
C PHE A 185 -1.61 9.68 4.56
N ASP A 186 -0.41 10.19 4.36
CA ASP A 186 -0.02 11.59 4.53
C ASP A 186 0.05 12.31 3.17
N TYR A 187 0.24 11.54 2.10
CA TYR A 187 0.31 12.04 0.73
C TYR A 187 -0.28 11.02 -0.23
N GLU A 188 -0.94 11.49 -1.27
CA GLU A 188 -1.43 10.67 -2.37
C GLU A 188 -1.29 11.44 -3.67
N VAL A 189 -0.88 10.75 -4.75
CA VAL A 189 -0.75 11.31 -6.08
C VAL A 189 -1.00 10.27 -7.16
N GLY A 190 -1.88 10.63 -8.10
CA GLY A 190 -2.15 9.89 -9.31
C GLY A 190 -1.15 10.14 -10.45
N MET A 191 -1.41 9.49 -11.57
CA MET A 191 -0.65 9.60 -12.81
C MET A 191 -1.19 10.74 -13.67
N THR A 192 -0.29 11.53 -14.25
CA THR A 192 -0.64 12.53 -15.26
C THR A 192 -0.33 11.97 -16.66
N GLY A 193 -1.33 11.96 -17.54
CA GLY A 193 -1.19 11.36 -18.87
C GLY A 193 -0.85 9.87 -18.80
N ASP A 194 0.04 9.39 -19.69
CA ASP A 194 0.41 7.97 -19.82
C ASP A 194 1.75 7.62 -19.15
N HIS A 195 2.24 8.46 -18.23
CA HIS A 195 3.53 8.28 -17.58
C HIS A 195 3.45 7.34 -16.38
N SER A 196 3.49 6.03 -16.63
CA SER A 196 3.38 4.98 -15.59
C SER A 196 4.60 4.90 -14.68
N ASP A 197 5.79 5.37 -15.05
CA ASP A 197 6.97 5.41 -14.20
C ASP A 197 6.71 6.27 -12.97
N LYS A 198 6.93 5.69 -11.79
CA LYS A 198 6.64 6.32 -10.49
C LYS A 198 7.81 7.14 -9.92
N THR A 199 8.99 7.08 -10.52
CA THR A 199 10.22 7.65 -9.96
C THR A 199 10.09 9.12 -9.57
N GLU A 200 9.57 9.97 -10.48
CA GLU A 200 9.41 11.39 -10.21
C GLU A 200 8.28 11.67 -9.21
N ARG A 201 7.21 10.88 -9.21
CA ARG A 201 6.12 11.00 -8.23
C ARG A 201 6.59 10.63 -6.81
N TRP A 202 7.51 9.67 -6.67
CA TRP A 202 8.16 9.37 -5.37
C TRP A 202 9.00 10.55 -4.87
N ARG A 203 9.78 11.21 -5.75
CA ARG A 203 10.52 12.44 -5.41
C ARG A 203 9.59 13.59 -5.04
N SER A 204 8.45 13.69 -5.71
CA SER A 204 7.42 14.69 -5.42
C SER A 204 6.81 14.47 -4.03
N ALA A 205 6.58 13.23 -3.62
CA ALA A 205 6.07 12.89 -2.29
C ALA A 205 7.02 13.39 -1.18
N GLU A 206 8.33 13.12 -1.30
CA GLU A 206 9.31 13.65 -0.34
C GLU A 206 9.30 15.19 -0.28
N THR A 207 9.12 15.85 -1.44
CA THR A 207 9.10 17.30 -1.52
C THR A 207 7.83 17.88 -0.90
N ALA A 208 6.68 17.30 -1.22
CA ALA A 208 5.36 17.73 -0.73
C ALA A 208 5.24 17.57 0.80
N LEU A 209 5.86 16.53 1.36
CA LEU A 209 5.86 16.24 2.79
C LEU A 209 6.95 17.01 3.58
N THR A 210 7.69 17.90 2.94
CA THR A 210 8.69 18.75 3.60
C THR A 210 8.04 19.72 4.57
N THR A 211 8.51 19.74 5.81
CA THR A 211 8.04 20.67 6.84
C THR A 211 9.19 21.48 7.44
N LYS A 212 8.87 22.65 8.03
CA LYS A 212 9.87 23.46 8.76
C LYS A 212 10.41 22.74 10.01
N ALA A 213 9.59 21.89 10.64
CA ALA A 213 9.95 21.20 11.87
C ALA A 213 10.87 19.99 11.63
N HIS A 214 10.65 19.26 10.54
CA HIS A 214 11.33 17.97 10.30
C HIS A 214 12.23 17.96 9.06
N GLY A 215 12.14 18.99 8.21
CA GLY A 215 12.81 19.01 6.90
C GLY A 215 12.12 18.11 5.88
N ARG A 216 12.85 17.74 4.85
CA ARG A 216 12.42 16.81 3.80
C ARG A 216 12.56 15.38 4.32
N PRO A 217 11.48 14.57 4.34
CA PRO A 217 11.59 13.17 4.70
C PRO A 217 12.34 12.38 3.61
N VAL A 218 12.92 11.25 3.99
CA VAL A 218 13.61 10.34 3.09
C VAL A 218 12.76 9.09 2.91
N ALA A 219 12.50 8.70 1.66
CA ALA A 219 11.86 7.44 1.37
C ALA A 219 12.81 6.27 1.71
N VAL A 220 12.34 5.35 2.56
CA VAL A 220 13.14 4.24 3.10
C VAL A 220 12.54 2.87 2.82
N MET A 221 11.33 2.83 2.26
CA MET A 221 10.61 1.56 2.00
C MET A 221 9.61 1.74 0.85
N TRP A 222 9.48 0.71 0.01
CA TRP A 222 8.54 0.67 -1.11
C TRP A 222 7.74 -0.63 -1.08
N LEU A 223 6.42 -0.52 -1.27
CA LEU A 223 5.51 -1.65 -1.37
C LEU A 223 4.66 -1.53 -2.64
N GLY A 224 4.47 -2.64 -3.34
CA GLY A 224 3.61 -2.72 -4.52
C GLY A 224 3.30 -4.17 -4.87
N ASP A 225 2.37 -4.38 -5.79
CA ASP A 225 2.05 -5.71 -6.34
C ASP A 225 2.81 -6.01 -7.63
N GLN A 226 3.53 -5.01 -8.17
CA GLN A 226 4.37 -5.17 -9.34
C GLN A 226 5.81 -4.73 -9.05
N VAL A 227 6.78 -5.34 -9.75
CA VAL A 227 8.20 -4.99 -9.58
C VAL A 227 8.47 -3.52 -9.90
N THR A 228 7.70 -2.92 -10.81
CA THR A 228 7.79 -1.50 -11.17
C THR A 228 7.35 -0.53 -10.08
N ASP A 229 6.75 -1.04 -8.99
CA ASP A 229 6.41 -0.28 -7.79
C ASP A 229 7.55 -0.23 -6.77
N LEU A 230 8.63 -0.94 -7.05
CA LEU A 230 9.78 -1.05 -6.18
C LEU A 230 10.94 -0.18 -6.69
N ALA A 231 11.80 0.26 -5.79
CA ALA A 231 12.87 1.20 -6.10
C ALA A 231 14.23 0.54 -6.26
N ILE A 232 15.02 1.04 -7.20
CA ILE A 232 16.47 0.82 -7.25
C ILE A 232 17.16 1.97 -6.55
N LEU A 233 18.01 1.64 -5.57
CA LEU A 233 18.79 2.60 -4.80
C LEU A 233 20.27 2.51 -5.18
N ASP A 234 20.99 3.62 -5.04
CA ASP A 234 22.45 3.61 -5.12
C ASP A 234 23.07 3.04 -3.81
N ARG A 235 24.40 2.90 -3.80
CA ARG A 235 25.15 2.40 -2.63
C ARG A 235 24.99 3.24 -1.36
N ARG A 236 24.47 4.45 -1.47
CA ARG A 236 24.19 5.38 -0.36
C ARG A 236 22.72 5.36 0.06
N GLY A 237 21.91 4.48 -0.55
CA GLY A 237 20.47 4.40 -0.31
C GLY A 237 19.65 5.49 -1.00
N LYS A 238 20.23 6.22 -1.97
CA LYS A 238 19.50 7.25 -2.71
C LYS A 238 18.72 6.63 -3.86
N LEU A 239 17.47 7.03 -4.02
CA LEU A 239 16.60 6.63 -5.12
C LEU A 239 17.23 6.96 -6.49
N LEU A 240 17.41 5.94 -7.31
CA LEU A 240 17.83 6.06 -8.71
C LEU A 240 16.59 6.08 -9.63
N ARG A 241 15.81 5.00 -9.63
CA ARG A 241 14.65 4.79 -10.49
C ARG A 241 13.73 3.69 -9.95
N ALA A 242 12.57 3.53 -10.57
CA ALA A 242 11.77 2.33 -10.40
C ALA A 242 12.49 1.08 -10.96
N MET A 243 12.17 -0.09 -10.41
CA MET A 243 12.63 -1.38 -10.93
C MET A 243 11.98 -1.69 -12.29
N SER A 244 12.63 -2.54 -13.05
CA SER A 244 12.10 -3.19 -14.24
C SER A 244 12.08 -4.71 -14.04
N GLU A 245 11.44 -5.44 -14.96
CA GLU A 245 11.38 -6.92 -14.92
C GLU A 245 12.78 -7.60 -14.99
N ASP A 246 13.79 -6.88 -15.48
CA ASP A 246 15.18 -7.39 -15.61
C ASP A 246 16.02 -7.19 -14.33
N ASP A 247 15.53 -6.45 -13.35
CA ASP A 247 16.27 -6.16 -12.12
C ASP A 247 16.21 -7.36 -11.13
N ARG A 248 17.30 -7.58 -10.40
CA ARG A 248 17.42 -8.74 -9.50
C ARG A 248 16.61 -8.66 -8.21
N GLY A 249 16.01 -7.50 -7.90
CA GLY A 249 15.21 -7.34 -6.68
C GLY A 249 16.04 -7.38 -5.37
N ASP A 250 17.28 -6.95 -5.40
CA ASP A 250 18.11 -6.80 -4.21
C ASP A 250 17.41 -5.84 -3.22
N GLY A 251 17.12 -6.30 -2.01
CA GLY A 251 16.39 -5.52 -1.00
C GLY A 251 14.96 -6.01 -0.73
N VAL A 252 14.43 -6.95 -1.51
CA VAL A 252 13.15 -7.60 -1.21
C VAL A 252 13.22 -8.28 0.15
N GLY A 253 12.19 -8.08 1.00
CA GLY A 253 12.15 -8.54 2.39
C GLY A 253 12.90 -7.65 3.39
N ASN A 254 13.57 -6.58 2.92
CA ASN A 254 14.28 -5.63 3.79
C ASN A 254 13.69 -4.22 3.73
N TYR A 255 13.62 -3.61 2.55
CA TYR A 255 13.00 -2.30 2.30
C TYR A 255 12.10 -2.30 1.06
N LEU A 256 12.04 -3.40 0.32
CA LEU A 256 11.15 -3.64 -0.81
C LEU A 256 10.22 -4.79 -0.48
N PHE A 257 8.91 -4.62 -0.66
CA PHE A 257 7.91 -5.64 -0.34
C PHE A 257 6.93 -5.79 -1.49
N LEU A 258 6.83 -7.01 -2.02
CA LEU A 258 5.99 -7.34 -3.17
C LEU A 258 4.73 -8.08 -2.69
N LEU A 259 3.55 -7.52 -2.97
CA LEU A 259 2.25 -8.10 -2.67
C LEU A 259 1.87 -9.11 -3.78
N PRO A 260 1.15 -10.19 -3.43
CA PRO A 260 0.69 -11.15 -4.43
C PRO A 260 -0.45 -10.57 -5.27
N ASN A 261 -0.33 -10.63 -6.60
CA ASN A 261 -1.41 -10.33 -7.56
C ASN A 261 -1.42 -11.39 -8.67
N ALA A 262 -2.47 -12.22 -8.70
CA ALA A 262 -2.67 -13.26 -9.71
C ALA A 262 -3.71 -12.85 -10.79
N MET A 263 -4.23 -11.63 -10.74
CA MET A 263 -5.29 -11.19 -11.66
C MET A 263 -4.74 -10.54 -12.92
N TYR A 264 -3.73 -9.70 -12.76
CA TYR A 264 -3.06 -8.97 -13.85
C TYR A 264 -1.68 -8.47 -13.41
N GLY A 265 -0.87 -8.02 -14.35
CA GLY A 265 0.45 -7.45 -14.07
C GLY A 265 1.42 -7.59 -15.24
N GLY A 266 2.63 -7.06 -15.08
CA GLY A 266 3.72 -7.18 -16.05
C GLY A 266 4.05 -8.62 -16.40
N TRP A 267 3.93 -9.53 -15.44
CA TRP A 267 4.17 -10.98 -15.58
C TRP A 267 3.33 -11.64 -16.70
N GLN A 268 2.18 -11.09 -17.08
CA GLN A 268 1.34 -11.62 -18.17
C GLN A 268 2.01 -11.53 -19.55
N LYS A 269 3.03 -10.67 -19.67
CA LYS A 269 3.81 -10.50 -20.92
C LYS A 269 5.02 -11.42 -20.98
N ASN A 270 5.33 -12.12 -19.88
CA ASN A 270 6.45 -13.06 -19.85
C ASN A 270 6.14 -14.25 -20.76
N PRO A 271 7.13 -14.74 -21.54
CA PRO A 271 6.91 -15.89 -22.42
C PRO A 271 6.65 -17.16 -21.61
N ASP A 272 5.76 -18.01 -22.11
CA ASP A 272 5.62 -19.38 -21.62
C ASP A 272 6.94 -20.13 -21.82
N ARG A 273 7.39 -20.83 -20.79
CA ARG A 273 8.65 -21.61 -20.79
C ARG A 273 8.40 -23.08 -20.60
#